data_871ccbea0c0248bb513fb5c80aba356b
#
_entry.id   871ccbea0c0248bb513fb5c80aba356b
#
_cell.length_a   1.000
_cell.length_b   1.000
_cell.length_c   1.000
_cell.angle_alpha   90.00
_cell.angle_beta   90.00
_cell.angle_gamma   90.00
#
_symmetry.space_group_name_H-M   'P 1'
#
loop_
_entity.id
_entity.type
_entity.pdbx_description
1 polymer ?
#
loop_
_entity_poly.entity_id
_entity_poly.type
_entity_poly.pdbx_seq_one_letter_code
_entity_poly.pdbx_strand_id
1 'polypeptide(L)'
;MRTSKFFKTGLLLFVASLGLISCGDDDKEPEIVVDPVSENVEYYIEGKVVADNAALDGVSVTAGEATATTDENGQYSLTVKDKKTYTVSFAKEGYRTVSDASVEIANNATNRSLVTLNVTMSKEGVAVAVDTESDKVITEKGEGETEDALTILTIPAGAVSTATDVTLTPYLEAVATDVTPGSKEEAIPMTNIAIS
;
A
#
# COMPACT_ATOMS: atom_id res chain seq x y z
N MET A 1 41.64 -10.30 -33.35
CA MET A 1 41.99 -11.71 -33.67
C MET A 1 40.88 -12.61 -33.13
N ARG A 2 40.22 -13.36 -34.03
CA ARG A 2 39.37 -14.56 -33.83
C ARG A 2 38.04 -14.38 -33.11
N THR A 3 36.95 -14.90 -33.56
CA THR A 3 36.42 -15.50 -34.82
C THR A 3 34.93 -15.69 -34.63
N SER A 4 34.15 -15.34 -35.64
CA SER A 4 32.74 -15.63 -35.78
C SER A 4 32.48 -17.14 -35.87
N LYS A 5 31.36 -17.62 -35.31
CA LYS A 5 30.78 -18.91 -35.71
C LYS A 5 29.35 -18.73 -36.14
N PHE A 6 29.16 -18.79 -37.44
CA PHE A 6 27.90 -19.01 -38.13
C PHE A 6 27.26 -20.32 -37.68
N PHE A 7 25.96 -20.33 -37.45
CA PHE A 7 25.21 -21.57 -37.37
C PHE A 7 24.27 -21.66 -38.56
N LYS A 8 24.44 -22.73 -39.27
CA LYS A 8 23.88 -23.05 -40.58
C LYS A 8 22.37 -23.32 -40.51
N THR A 9 21.71 -22.75 -41.49
CA THR A 9 20.40 -23.07 -42.05
C THR A 9 20.23 -24.60 -42.30
N GLY A 10 19.23 -25.16 -41.69
CA GLY A 10 18.71 -26.51 -42.02
C GLY A 10 17.32 -26.37 -42.66
N LEU A 11 17.31 -26.32 -43.98
CA LEU A 11 16.09 -26.38 -44.80
C LEU A 11 15.65 -27.87 -44.86
N LEU A 12 14.54 -28.22 -44.21
CA LEU A 12 13.89 -29.51 -44.36
C LEU A 12 12.70 -29.40 -45.29
N LEU A 13 12.88 -29.84 -46.53
CA LEU A 13 11.81 -30.08 -47.49
C LEU A 13 10.97 -31.27 -46.99
N PHE A 14 9.70 -31.08 -46.78
CA PHE A 14 8.76 -32.18 -46.60
C PHE A 14 7.90 -32.29 -47.84
N VAL A 15 8.07 -33.41 -48.50
CA VAL A 15 7.42 -33.81 -49.75
C VAL A 15 5.94 -34.13 -49.48
N ALA A 16 5.07 -33.51 -50.26
CA ALA A 16 3.65 -33.81 -50.31
C ALA A 16 3.38 -35.21 -50.84
N SER A 17 2.71 -36.02 -50.05
CA SER A 17 1.99 -37.22 -50.59
C SER A 17 0.50 -36.91 -50.59
N LEU A 18 -0.06 -36.74 -51.80
CA LEU A 18 -1.48 -36.73 -52.04
C LEU A 18 -2.03 -38.12 -51.79
N GLY A 19 -2.81 -38.28 -50.72
CA GLY A 19 -3.71 -39.40 -50.52
C GLY A 19 -5.13 -38.90 -50.65
N LEU A 20 -5.76 -39.19 -51.79
CA LEU A 20 -7.19 -39.09 -52.00
C LEU A 20 -7.88 -40.16 -51.18
N ILE A 21 -8.60 -39.78 -50.12
CA ILE A 21 -9.60 -40.65 -49.47
C ILE A 21 -10.94 -39.91 -49.47
N SER A 22 -11.76 -40.50 -50.26
CA SER A 22 -13.23 -40.53 -50.41
C SER A 22 -14.06 -40.06 -49.22
N CYS A 23 -15.03 -39.23 -49.57
CA CYS A 23 -16.33 -38.97 -49.00
C CYS A 23 -16.77 -39.87 -47.83
N GLY A 24 -17.06 -39.25 -46.72
CA GLY A 24 -17.92 -39.68 -45.63
C GLY A 24 -18.48 -38.44 -44.98
N ASP A 25 -19.75 -38.22 -45.25
CA ASP A 25 -20.59 -37.14 -44.73
C ASP A 25 -20.70 -37.31 -43.21
N ASP A 26 -20.04 -36.48 -42.45
CA ASP A 26 -20.31 -36.13 -41.06
C ASP A 26 -19.67 -34.77 -40.77
N ASP A 27 -20.37 -33.71 -41.14
CA ASP A 27 -20.08 -32.33 -40.80
C ASP A 27 -20.20 -32.14 -39.27
N LYS A 28 -19.25 -32.67 -38.54
CA LYS A 28 -18.92 -32.17 -37.19
C LYS A 28 -17.65 -31.36 -37.31
N GLU A 29 -17.86 -30.08 -37.54
CA GLU A 29 -16.84 -29.06 -37.30
C GLU A 29 -16.23 -29.33 -35.92
N PRO A 30 -14.89 -29.46 -35.77
CA PRO A 30 -14.31 -29.67 -34.45
C PRO A 30 -14.65 -28.43 -33.59
N GLU A 31 -15.50 -28.67 -32.62
CA GLU A 31 -15.79 -27.70 -31.59
C GLU A 31 -14.45 -27.37 -30.91
N ILE A 32 -13.90 -26.23 -31.27
CA ILE A 32 -12.71 -25.69 -30.58
C ILE A 32 -13.19 -25.32 -29.18
N VAL A 33 -13.06 -26.28 -28.24
CA VAL A 33 -13.20 -25.99 -26.83
C VAL A 33 -12.05 -25.07 -26.46
N VAL A 34 -12.26 -23.76 -26.60
CA VAL A 34 -11.37 -22.77 -26.02
C VAL A 34 -11.64 -22.90 -24.53
N ASP A 35 -10.79 -23.62 -23.82
CA ASP A 35 -10.75 -23.51 -22.37
C ASP A 35 -10.70 -22.01 -22.03
N PRO A 36 -11.63 -21.47 -21.22
CA PRO A 36 -11.55 -20.08 -20.83
C PRO A 36 -10.23 -19.91 -20.06
N VAL A 37 -9.27 -19.23 -20.68
CA VAL A 37 -8.08 -18.78 -19.98
C VAL A 37 -8.62 -17.94 -18.84
N SER A 38 -8.59 -18.47 -17.64
CA SER A 38 -8.92 -17.73 -16.43
C SER A 38 -7.87 -16.63 -16.33
N GLU A 39 -8.18 -15.45 -16.86
CA GLU A 39 -7.34 -14.28 -16.65
C GLU A 39 -7.31 -14.03 -15.14
N ASN A 40 -6.14 -14.20 -14.54
CA ASN A 40 -5.92 -13.74 -13.18
C ASN A 40 -6.01 -12.21 -13.20
N VAL A 41 -7.17 -11.73 -12.81
CA VAL A 41 -7.40 -10.30 -12.68
C VAL A 41 -6.72 -9.83 -11.39
N GLU A 42 -5.85 -8.86 -11.52
CA GLU A 42 -5.07 -8.29 -10.43
C GLU A 42 -5.14 -6.77 -10.49
N TYR A 43 -5.14 -6.14 -9.33
CA TYR A 43 -5.07 -4.68 -9.15
C TYR A 43 -3.94 -4.39 -8.16
N TYR A 44 -3.34 -3.22 -8.28
CA TYR A 44 -2.22 -2.84 -7.45
C TYR A 44 -2.56 -1.63 -6.61
N ILE A 45 -2.20 -1.69 -5.32
CA ILE A 45 -2.20 -0.56 -4.40
C ILE A 45 -0.73 -0.31 -4.07
N GLU A 46 -0.20 0.82 -4.52
CA GLU A 46 1.20 1.16 -4.35
C GLU A 46 1.33 2.51 -3.67
N GLY A 47 2.48 2.78 -3.11
CA GLY A 47 2.72 4.08 -2.51
C GLY A 47 4.03 4.16 -1.76
N LYS A 48 4.17 5.26 -1.05
CA LYS A 48 5.33 5.54 -0.23
C LYS A 48 4.90 5.85 1.20
N VAL A 49 5.65 5.30 2.15
CA VAL A 49 5.53 5.63 3.57
C VAL A 49 6.71 6.49 3.96
N VAL A 50 6.43 7.57 4.66
CA VAL A 50 7.43 8.51 5.18
C VAL A 50 7.19 8.78 6.66
N ALA A 51 8.23 9.20 7.36
CA ALA A 51 8.18 9.77 8.70
C ALA A 51 9.27 10.86 8.79
N ASP A 52 8.99 11.99 9.44
CA ASP A 52 9.91 13.15 9.52
C ASP A 52 10.44 13.58 8.13
N ASN A 53 9.60 13.53 7.11
CA ASN A 53 9.94 13.82 5.70
C ASN A 53 11.01 12.86 5.09
N ALA A 54 11.33 11.76 5.77
CA ALA A 54 12.23 10.73 5.28
C ALA A 54 11.48 9.46 4.90
N ALA A 55 12.04 8.69 3.98
CA ALA A 55 11.51 7.36 3.64
C ALA A 55 11.53 6.45 4.87
N LEU A 56 10.44 5.70 5.08
CA LEU A 56 10.33 4.77 6.20
C LEU A 56 10.30 3.32 5.68
N ASP A 57 11.40 2.62 5.85
CA ASP A 57 11.56 1.20 5.52
C ASP A 57 10.89 0.28 6.56
N GLY A 58 10.70 -0.98 6.23
CA GLY A 58 10.28 -2.02 7.17
C GLY A 58 8.89 -1.82 7.78
N VAL A 59 8.03 -1.00 7.15
CA VAL A 59 6.62 -0.85 7.55
C VAL A 59 5.85 -2.04 7.02
N SER A 60 5.13 -2.73 7.89
CA SER A 60 4.16 -3.75 7.49
C SER A 60 2.89 -3.09 6.95
N VAL A 61 2.52 -3.39 5.71
CA VAL A 61 1.34 -2.85 5.03
C VAL A 61 0.37 -3.99 4.76
N THR A 62 -0.90 -3.82 5.12
CA THR A 62 -1.92 -4.86 4.94
C THR A 62 -3.21 -4.29 4.34
N ALA A 63 -3.83 -5.03 3.40
CA ALA A 63 -5.14 -4.71 2.83
C ALA A 63 -5.94 -6.01 2.64
N GLY A 64 -6.80 -6.34 3.61
CA GLY A 64 -7.45 -7.65 3.66
C GLY A 64 -6.42 -8.78 3.82
N GLU A 65 -6.31 -9.67 2.85
CA GLU A 65 -5.33 -10.77 2.86
C GLU A 65 -3.98 -10.38 2.20
N ALA A 66 -3.94 -9.27 1.47
CA ALA A 66 -2.72 -8.79 0.84
C ALA A 66 -1.79 -8.15 1.87
N THR A 67 -0.52 -8.49 1.81
CA THR A 67 0.53 -7.96 2.71
C THR A 67 1.77 -7.57 1.93
N ALA A 68 2.44 -6.51 2.37
CA ALA A 68 3.73 -6.06 1.85
C ALA A 68 4.56 -5.45 2.98
N THR A 69 5.83 -5.21 2.71
CA THR A 69 6.71 -4.45 3.60
C THR A 69 7.38 -3.36 2.78
N THR A 70 7.51 -2.16 3.34
CA THR A 70 8.20 -1.08 2.63
C THR A 70 9.68 -1.37 2.49
N ASP A 71 10.24 -0.98 1.34
CA ASP A 71 11.67 -1.05 1.05
C ASP A 71 12.45 0.12 1.66
N GLU A 72 13.76 0.20 1.40
CA GLU A 72 14.67 1.27 1.85
C GLU A 72 14.29 2.68 1.35
N ASN A 73 13.48 2.77 0.30
CA ASN A 73 12.92 4.01 -0.24
C ASN A 73 11.53 4.33 0.32
N GLY A 74 11.03 3.50 1.25
CA GLY A 74 9.69 3.57 1.81
C GLY A 74 8.59 3.12 0.86
N GLN A 75 8.92 2.48 -0.27
CA GLN A 75 7.96 2.07 -1.29
C GLN A 75 7.36 0.70 -0.96
N TYR A 76 6.07 0.52 -1.29
CA TYR A 76 5.37 -0.76 -1.18
C TYR A 76 4.44 -0.99 -2.37
N SER A 77 4.11 -2.26 -2.61
CA SER A 77 3.12 -2.68 -3.61
C SER A 77 2.32 -3.85 -3.04
N LEU A 78 0.99 -3.72 -3.04
CA LEU A 78 0.04 -4.76 -2.68
C LEU A 78 -0.70 -5.22 -3.92
N THR A 79 -0.86 -6.54 -4.09
CA THR A 79 -1.69 -7.12 -5.14
C THR A 79 -3.02 -7.54 -4.55
N VAL A 80 -4.11 -7.01 -5.10
CA VAL A 80 -5.49 -7.33 -4.70
C VAL A 80 -6.30 -7.81 -5.90
N LYS A 81 -7.41 -8.55 -5.66
CA LYS A 81 -8.15 -9.21 -6.72
C LYS A 81 -9.56 -8.65 -6.96
N ASP A 82 -10.10 -7.94 -5.98
CA ASP A 82 -11.48 -7.48 -6.01
C ASP A 82 -11.56 -5.98 -6.30
N LYS A 83 -12.62 -5.58 -6.99
CA LYS A 83 -13.01 -4.18 -7.15
C LYS A 83 -13.89 -3.77 -5.98
N LYS A 84 -13.27 -3.16 -4.98
CA LYS A 84 -13.94 -2.69 -3.75
C LYS A 84 -13.08 -1.64 -3.06
N THR A 85 -13.61 -1.02 -2.04
CA THR A 85 -12.83 -0.23 -1.09
C THR A 85 -12.05 -1.15 -0.15
N TYR A 86 -10.76 -0.92 -0.05
CA TYR A 86 -9.87 -1.57 0.90
C TYR A 86 -9.52 -0.62 2.03
N THR A 87 -9.60 -1.11 3.26
CA THR A 87 -8.94 -0.47 4.39
C THR A 87 -7.50 -0.97 4.43
N VAL A 88 -6.56 -0.04 4.43
CA VAL A 88 -5.12 -0.34 4.43
C VAL A 88 -4.54 0.07 5.76
N SER A 89 -3.83 -0.84 6.40
CA SER A 89 -3.16 -0.62 7.68
C SER A 89 -1.66 -0.60 7.50
N PHE A 90 -1.00 0.30 8.26
CA PHE A 90 0.46 0.46 8.29
C PHE A 90 0.93 0.34 9.73
N ALA A 91 1.86 -0.56 9.99
CA ALA A 91 2.39 -0.81 11.33
C ALA A 91 3.92 -0.94 11.32
N LYS A 92 4.56 -0.27 12.26
CA LYS A 92 5.99 -0.37 12.54
C LYS A 92 6.24 -0.07 14.01
N GLU A 93 7.12 -0.83 14.67
CA GLU A 93 7.50 -0.59 16.06
C GLU A 93 8.06 0.81 16.25
N GLY A 94 7.61 1.50 17.29
CA GLY A 94 7.98 2.89 17.62
C GLY A 94 7.23 3.95 16.80
N TYR A 95 6.23 3.55 16.03
CA TYR A 95 5.37 4.43 15.25
C TYR A 95 3.90 4.14 15.52
N ARG A 96 3.10 5.20 15.55
CA ARG A 96 1.65 5.06 15.63
C ARG A 96 1.13 4.26 14.43
N THR A 97 0.38 3.21 14.71
CA THR A 97 -0.29 2.42 13.66
C THR A 97 -1.33 3.26 12.95
N VAL A 98 -1.32 3.26 11.62
CA VAL A 98 -2.39 3.79 10.78
C VAL A 98 -3.28 2.61 10.39
N SER A 99 -4.55 2.61 10.79
CA SER A 99 -5.46 1.48 10.60
C SER A 99 -6.71 1.80 9.77
N ASP A 100 -6.86 3.04 9.34
CA ASP A 100 -8.08 3.60 8.74
C ASP A 100 -7.88 4.23 7.36
N ALA A 101 -6.68 4.14 6.81
CA ALA A 101 -6.44 4.57 5.44
C ALA A 101 -7.28 3.73 4.47
N SER A 102 -8.01 4.38 3.56
CA SER A 102 -8.87 3.67 2.62
C SER A 102 -8.55 4.02 1.18
N VAL A 103 -8.71 3.04 0.30
CA VAL A 103 -8.49 3.20 -1.14
C VAL A 103 -9.51 2.37 -1.91
N GLU A 104 -10.07 2.92 -2.97
CA GLU A 104 -11.05 2.26 -3.81
C GLU A 104 -10.42 1.73 -5.10
N ILE A 105 -10.63 0.45 -5.37
CA ILE A 105 -10.46 -0.11 -6.72
C ILE A 105 -11.79 0.07 -7.44
N ALA A 106 -11.86 1.04 -8.32
CA ALA A 106 -13.08 1.44 -8.99
C ALA A 106 -13.71 0.30 -9.83
N ASN A 107 -15.03 0.28 -9.94
CA ASN A 107 -15.77 -0.76 -10.69
C ASN A 107 -15.38 -0.81 -12.19
N ASN A 108 -14.95 0.30 -12.77
CA ASN A 108 -14.46 0.39 -14.14
C ASN A 108 -12.95 0.13 -14.29
N ALA A 109 -12.23 -0.19 -13.20
CA ALA A 109 -10.82 -0.52 -13.27
C ALA A 109 -10.59 -1.71 -14.21
N THR A 110 -9.55 -1.66 -15.02
CA THR A 110 -9.12 -2.75 -15.90
C THR A 110 -8.10 -3.64 -15.19
N ASN A 111 -7.86 -4.84 -15.71
CA ASN A 111 -6.80 -5.70 -15.19
C ASN A 111 -5.47 -4.93 -15.11
N ARG A 112 -4.76 -5.07 -14.00
CA ARG A 112 -3.49 -4.38 -13.66
C ARG A 112 -3.63 -2.86 -13.42
N SER A 113 -4.83 -2.36 -13.16
CA SER A 113 -4.99 -0.97 -12.70
C SER A 113 -4.27 -0.75 -11.39
N LEU A 114 -3.66 0.44 -11.28
CA LEU A 114 -2.88 0.89 -10.14
C LEU A 114 -3.62 2.03 -9.43
N VAL A 115 -3.65 1.98 -8.10
CA VAL A 115 -4.07 3.10 -7.24
C VAL A 115 -2.93 3.45 -6.29
N THR A 116 -2.66 4.74 -6.11
CA THR A 116 -1.57 5.21 -5.25
C THR A 116 -2.11 5.68 -3.90
N LEU A 117 -1.49 5.21 -2.81
CA LEU A 117 -1.76 5.62 -1.43
C LEU A 117 -0.43 5.91 -0.73
N ASN A 118 -0.14 7.20 -0.52
CA ASN A 118 1.01 7.64 0.26
C ASN A 118 0.59 7.92 1.70
N VAL A 119 1.44 7.58 2.65
CA VAL A 119 1.16 7.69 4.08
C VAL A 119 2.33 8.31 4.83
N THR A 120 2.02 9.22 5.74
CA THR A 120 2.95 9.72 6.73
C THR A 120 2.66 9.04 8.07
N MET A 121 3.67 8.40 8.66
CA MET A 121 3.57 7.81 9.99
C MET A 121 4.27 8.70 11.01
N SER A 122 3.63 8.89 12.15
CA SER A 122 4.20 9.65 13.28
C SER A 122 4.88 8.67 14.24
N LYS A 123 6.06 9.07 14.74
CA LYS A 123 6.68 8.34 15.86
C LYS A 123 5.76 8.40 17.06
N GLU A 124 5.70 7.33 17.83
CA GLU A 124 5.07 7.35 19.15
C GLU A 124 5.84 8.30 20.06
N GLY A 125 5.12 9.10 20.81
CA GLY A 125 5.69 9.95 21.83
C GLY A 125 6.30 9.10 22.97
N VAL A 126 7.04 9.77 23.84
CA VAL A 126 7.64 9.09 25.00
C VAL A 126 6.58 8.95 26.11
N ALA A 127 6.50 7.75 26.70
CA ALA A 127 5.64 7.54 27.85
C ALA A 127 6.11 8.38 29.05
N VAL A 128 5.20 9.14 29.63
CA VAL A 128 5.46 10.03 30.77
C VAL A 128 4.62 9.53 31.95
N ALA A 129 5.28 9.25 33.08
CA ALA A 129 4.61 8.84 34.30
C ALA A 129 3.76 10.02 34.85
N VAL A 130 2.49 9.74 35.09
CA VAL A 130 1.51 10.67 35.69
C VAL A 130 1.11 10.09 37.03
N ASP A 131 1.23 10.86 38.08
CA ASP A 131 0.77 10.51 39.41
C ASP A 131 -0.60 11.17 39.74
N THR A 132 -1.16 10.82 40.90
CA THR A 132 -2.45 11.32 41.32
C THR A 132 -2.38 12.66 42.07
N GLU A 133 -1.18 13.12 42.43
CA GLU A 133 -0.98 14.20 43.41
C GLU A 133 -0.49 15.50 42.80
N SER A 134 0.11 15.46 41.58
CA SER A 134 0.72 16.62 40.96
C SER A 134 0.19 16.88 39.55
N ASP A 135 0.18 18.15 39.15
CA ASP A 135 -0.07 18.52 37.77
C ASP A 135 1.08 18.03 36.88
N LYS A 136 0.74 17.50 35.70
CA LYS A 136 1.71 17.05 34.71
C LYS A 136 1.48 17.76 33.39
N VAL A 137 2.58 18.24 32.77
CA VAL A 137 2.55 18.80 31.42
C VAL A 137 3.41 17.92 30.52
N ILE A 138 2.82 17.44 29.45
CA ILE A 138 3.49 16.67 28.40
C ILE A 138 3.51 17.55 27.14
N THR A 139 4.67 17.68 26.51
CA THR A 139 4.85 18.50 25.32
C THR A 139 5.49 17.65 24.24
N GLU A 140 4.87 17.55 23.09
CA GLU A 140 5.35 16.80 21.94
C GLU A 140 5.21 17.63 20.65
N LYS A 141 6.13 17.39 19.71
CA LYS A 141 6.13 17.99 18.39
C LYS A 141 5.43 17.04 17.41
N GLY A 142 4.47 17.55 16.64
CA GLY A 142 3.80 16.78 15.61
C GLY A 142 4.67 16.57 14.37
N GLU A 143 4.37 15.52 13.64
CA GLU A 143 4.98 15.20 12.35
C GLU A 143 4.73 16.35 11.35
N GLY A 144 5.80 16.86 10.72
CA GLY A 144 5.70 17.95 9.74
C GLY A 144 5.44 19.35 10.34
N GLU A 145 5.31 19.48 11.66
CA GLU A 145 5.14 20.77 12.32
C GLU A 145 6.47 21.55 12.41
N THR A 146 6.35 22.88 12.48
CA THR A 146 7.51 23.75 12.71
C THR A 146 8.00 23.63 14.15
N GLU A 147 9.21 24.06 14.43
CA GLU A 147 9.81 23.97 15.79
C GLU A 147 9.01 24.73 16.85
N ASP A 148 8.21 25.72 16.44
CA ASP A 148 7.38 26.52 17.33
C ASP A 148 5.97 25.93 17.54
N ALA A 149 5.57 24.90 16.78
CA ALA A 149 4.27 24.27 16.88
C ALA A 149 4.38 23.01 17.76
N LEU A 150 4.04 23.16 19.03
CA LEU A 150 4.05 22.09 20.02
C LEU A 150 2.64 21.75 20.45
N THR A 151 2.33 20.45 20.53
CA THR A 151 1.13 19.96 21.20
C THR A 151 1.42 19.83 22.69
N ILE A 152 0.59 20.48 23.52
CA ILE A 152 0.74 20.49 24.97
C ILE A 152 -0.49 19.86 25.61
N LEU A 153 -0.26 18.80 26.39
CA LEU A 153 -1.27 18.17 27.24
C LEU A 153 -0.99 18.49 28.69
N THR A 154 -1.97 19.15 29.35
CA THR A 154 -1.91 19.39 30.80
C THR A 154 -2.87 18.44 31.51
N ILE A 155 -2.35 17.64 32.43
CA ILE A 155 -3.10 16.71 33.26
C ILE A 155 -3.05 17.23 34.68
N PRO A 156 -4.18 17.74 35.23
CA PRO A 156 -4.21 18.27 36.59
C PRO A 156 -4.12 17.16 37.63
N ALA A 157 -3.70 17.50 38.82
CA ALA A 157 -3.71 16.61 39.98
C ALA A 157 -5.09 16.00 40.19
N GLY A 158 -5.17 14.71 40.45
CA GLY A 158 -6.43 14.00 40.64
C GLY A 158 -7.18 13.62 39.35
N ALA A 159 -6.63 13.93 38.17
CA ALA A 159 -7.24 13.54 36.90
C ALA A 159 -7.14 12.03 36.62
N VAL A 160 -6.15 11.36 37.20
CA VAL A 160 -6.00 9.90 37.17
C VAL A 160 -6.27 9.32 38.53
N SER A 161 -6.90 8.14 38.61
CA SER A 161 -7.21 7.46 39.87
C SER A 161 -6.05 6.62 40.41
N THR A 162 -5.12 6.26 39.56
CA THR A 162 -3.89 5.51 39.88
C THR A 162 -2.76 6.06 39.04
N ALA A 163 -1.52 5.99 39.55
CA ALA A 163 -0.34 6.34 38.76
C ALA A 163 -0.31 5.49 37.48
N THR A 164 -0.12 6.14 36.34
CA THR A 164 -0.11 5.50 35.02
C THR A 164 0.85 6.23 34.10
N ASP A 165 1.29 5.55 33.06
CA ASP A 165 2.06 6.17 31.98
C ASP A 165 1.08 6.72 30.92
N VAL A 166 1.36 7.93 30.43
CA VAL A 166 0.60 8.60 29.38
C VAL A 166 1.55 8.93 28.24
N THR A 167 1.17 8.56 27.04
CA THR A 167 1.89 8.88 25.81
C THR A 167 1.09 9.86 24.98
N LEU A 168 1.70 10.98 24.60
CA LEU A 168 1.13 11.97 23.69
C LEU A 168 1.76 11.78 22.30
N THR A 169 0.96 11.43 21.32
CA THR A 169 1.42 11.25 19.93
C THR A 169 0.61 12.13 18.99
N PRO A 170 1.09 13.36 18.65
CA PRO A 170 0.52 14.15 17.57
C PRO A 170 0.71 13.42 16.23
N TYR A 171 -0.29 13.43 15.37
CA TYR A 171 -0.21 12.76 14.08
C TYR A 171 -1.01 13.47 12.99
N LEU A 172 -0.60 13.28 11.75
CA LEU A 172 -1.35 13.67 10.57
C LEU A 172 -2.24 12.50 10.14
N GLU A 173 -3.48 12.82 9.75
CA GLU A 173 -4.36 11.81 9.17
C GLU A 173 -3.83 11.37 7.80
N ALA A 174 -3.85 10.06 7.54
CA ALA A 174 -3.45 9.53 6.23
C ALA A 174 -4.47 9.94 5.18
N VAL A 175 -4.03 10.67 4.16
CA VAL A 175 -4.87 11.07 3.03
C VAL A 175 -4.54 10.18 1.84
N ALA A 176 -5.55 9.48 1.30
CA ALA A 176 -5.43 8.82 0.02
C ALA A 176 -5.38 9.89 -1.08
N THR A 177 -4.26 9.99 -1.77
CA THR A 177 -4.15 10.84 -2.95
C THR A 177 -4.51 10.01 -4.17
N ASP A 178 -5.77 10.13 -4.62
CA ASP A 178 -6.16 9.66 -5.94
C ASP A 178 -5.52 10.58 -6.98
N VAL A 179 -4.47 10.10 -7.63
CA VAL A 179 -3.83 10.83 -8.73
C VAL A 179 -4.66 10.61 -9.99
N THR A 180 -5.84 11.19 -10.03
CA THR A 180 -6.50 11.46 -11.29
C THR A 180 -5.76 12.64 -11.93
N PRO A 181 -5.21 12.52 -13.15
CA PRO A 181 -4.55 13.63 -13.79
C PRO A 181 -5.52 14.82 -13.94
N GLY A 182 -5.35 15.86 -13.14
CA GLY A 182 -6.08 17.12 -13.30
C GLY A 182 -6.74 17.74 -12.05
N SER A 183 -6.85 17.08 -10.92
CA SER A 183 -7.37 17.70 -9.70
C SER A 183 -6.24 18.06 -8.74
N LYS A 184 -5.93 19.34 -8.65
CA LYS A 184 -5.14 19.89 -7.54
C LYS A 184 -6.11 20.30 -6.44
N GLU A 185 -6.50 19.37 -5.58
CA GLU A 185 -6.99 19.73 -4.25
C GLU A 185 -5.84 19.50 -3.27
N GLU A 186 -5.29 20.59 -2.80
CA GLU A 186 -4.32 20.61 -1.73
C GLU A 186 -5.08 20.36 -0.44
N ALA A 187 -5.06 19.11 0.05
CA ALA A 187 -5.62 18.80 1.36
C ALA A 187 -4.76 19.48 2.42
N ILE A 188 -5.36 20.34 3.23
CA ILE A 188 -4.71 20.94 4.39
C ILE A 188 -4.62 19.85 5.46
N PRO A 189 -3.43 19.40 5.84
CA PRO A 189 -3.29 18.39 6.86
C PRO A 189 -3.78 18.96 8.21
N MET A 190 -4.70 18.26 8.85
CA MET A 190 -5.11 18.55 10.23
C MET A 190 -4.32 17.66 11.17
N THR A 191 -3.68 18.27 12.18
CA THR A 191 -2.99 17.53 13.23
C THR A 191 -4.00 16.92 14.19
N ASN A 192 -3.94 15.61 14.36
CA ASN A 192 -4.71 14.86 15.33
C ASN A 192 -3.85 14.47 16.54
N ILE A 193 -4.47 14.06 17.63
CA ILE A 193 -3.80 13.68 18.87
C ILE A 193 -4.26 12.27 19.27
N ALA A 194 -3.30 11.40 19.55
CA ALA A 194 -3.55 10.12 20.22
C ALA A 194 -2.97 10.17 21.64
N ILE A 195 -3.77 9.72 22.60
CA ILE A 195 -3.39 9.57 23.99
C ILE A 195 -3.58 8.10 24.36
N SER A 196 -2.55 7.46 24.85
CA SER A 196 -2.55 6.07 25.28
C SER A 196 -1.93 5.91 26.66
#